data_9b68e0a4778a4d4d3351971638d371cf
#
_entry.id   9b68e0a4778a4d4d3351971638d371cf
#
_cell.length_a   1.000
_cell.length_b   1.000
_cell.length_c   1.000
_cell.angle_alpha   90.00
_cell.angle_beta   90.00
_cell.angle_gamma   90.00
#
_symmetry.space_group_name_H-M   'P 1'
#
loop_
_entity.id
_entity.type
_entity.pdbx_description
1 polymer ?
#
loop_
_entity_poly.entity_id
_entity_poly.type
_entity_poly.pdbx_seq_one_letter_code
_entity_poly.pdbx_strand_id
1 'polypeptide(L)'
;MDMLKQAGYIEADGTPHQPKDWYELAEMAQKIKQVTGKPGFVLPTAANSGGWLFTQIAWGFGVNFMEKKDGKWTATFNTNECVEALQYVKDLKWKYDCLPSDIIVDGTAYGKIFATGGAAMTFGSGGGTPKMVINYDMDKEDLGMVAIPAGPKGRYALMGGMLICISNKTNQDQQRAIFKWLNLTDISETEKESYKTSQQTFIDKGIQVGPRILSSFTDSSPRQAFYDEWREQNVNVNEANFKLYNDSLNDPSITLRAEEPRCAQDLYGILDGCLQQVLQDKNADCRAILEEANKNFQEQYLNDQEN
;
A
#
# COMPACT_ATOMS: atom_id res chain seq x y z
N MET A 1 5.19 12.12 -12.20
CA MET A 1 6.60 12.57 -12.47
C MET A 1 6.70 14.09 -12.62
N ASP A 2 5.83 14.73 -13.37
CA ASP A 2 5.88 16.18 -13.65
C ASP A 2 5.95 17.07 -12.41
N MET A 3 5.07 16.86 -11.41
CA MET A 3 5.09 17.65 -10.18
C MET A 3 6.37 17.44 -9.35
N LEU A 4 6.93 16.22 -9.36
CA LEU A 4 8.21 15.95 -8.71
C LEU A 4 9.34 16.69 -9.41
N LYS A 5 9.35 16.70 -10.75
CA LYS A 5 10.34 17.41 -11.57
C LYS A 5 10.29 18.91 -11.31
N GLN A 6 9.11 19.52 -11.29
CA GLN A 6 8.94 20.95 -10.98
C GLN A 6 9.48 21.31 -9.60
N ALA A 7 9.31 20.43 -8.61
CA ALA A 7 9.79 20.65 -7.25
C ALA A 7 11.26 20.23 -7.02
N GLY A 8 11.96 19.69 -8.05
CA GLY A 8 13.34 19.31 -8.00
C GLY A 8 13.58 17.95 -7.32
N TYR A 9 12.63 17.02 -7.44
CA TYR A 9 12.69 15.66 -6.86
C TYR A 9 12.84 14.58 -7.95
N ILE A 10 13.60 14.88 -9.00
CA ILE A 10 14.10 13.90 -9.94
C ILE A 10 15.61 13.91 -9.85
N GLU A 11 16.19 12.74 -9.62
CA GLU A 11 17.63 12.53 -9.49
C GLU A 11 18.34 12.67 -10.86
N ALA A 12 19.67 12.80 -10.84
CA ALA A 12 20.45 12.98 -12.06
C ALA A 12 20.37 11.80 -13.04
N ASP A 13 20.05 10.61 -12.55
CA ASP A 13 19.83 9.41 -13.36
C ASP A 13 18.39 9.24 -13.86
N GLY A 14 17.53 10.20 -13.56
CA GLY A 14 16.12 10.21 -13.96
C GLY A 14 15.18 9.50 -13.00
N THR A 15 15.69 8.90 -11.92
CA THR A 15 14.82 8.26 -10.91
C THR A 15 14.08 9.31 -10.08
N PRO A 16 12.85 9.01 -9.61
CA PRO A 16 12.19 9.85 -8.62
C PRO A 16 12.95 9.76 -7.29
N HIS A 17 13.05 10.89 -6.58
CA HIS A 17 13.68 10.92 -5.27
C HIS A 17 12.97 9.98 -4.28
N GLN A 18 13.74 9.12 -3.59
CA GLN A 18 13.25 8.21 -2.57
C GLN A 18 13.27 8.91 -1.20
N PRO A 19 12.11 9.27 -0.60
CA PRO A 19 12.11 9.78 0.76
C PRO A 19 12.65 8.71 1.73
N LYS A 20 13.62 9.08 2.53
CA LYS A 20 14.26 8.16 3.48
C LYS A 20 13.31 7.71 4.59
N ASP A 21 12.45 8.64 5.04
CA ASP A 21 11.50 8.43 6.11
C ASP A 21 10.19 9.21 5.88
N TRP A 22 9.19 8.98 6.75
CA TRP A 22 7.89 9.63 6.68
C TRP A 22 7.96 11.15 6.82
N TYR A 23 8.94 11.68 7.58
CA TYR A 23 9.07 13.13 7.76
C TYR A 23 9.60 13.80 6.50
N GLU A 24 10.57 13.20 5.83
CA GLU A 24 11.03 13.69 4.53
C GLU A 24 9.93 13.63 3.47
N LEU A 25 9.09 12.58 3.46
CA LEU A 25 7.91 12.54 2.58
C LEU A 25 6.98 13.73 2.84
N ALA A 26 6.74 14.09 4.10
CA ALA A 26 5.91 15.24 4.45
C ALA A 26 6.53 16.57 3.99
N GLU A 27 7.85 16.74 4.14
CA GLU A 27 8.60 17.91 3.65
C GLU A 27 8.57 18.00 2.12
N MET A 28 8.76 16.88 1.43
CA MET A 28 8.62 16.79 -0.03
C MET A 28 7.21 17.21 -0.46
N ALA A 29 6.19 16.65 0.18
CA ALA A 29 4.80 16.96 -0.13
C ALA A 29 4.46 18.43 0.10
N GLN A 30 4.98 19.05 1.17
CA GLN A 30 4.85 20.47 1.43
C GLN A 30 5.49 21.30 0.31
N LYS A 31 6.75 21.00 -0.03
CA LYS A 31 7.47 21.73 -1.09
C LYS A 31 6.80 21.59 -2.45
N ILE A 32 6.31 20.39 -2.79
CA ILE A 32 5.56 20.17 -4.03
C ILE A 32 4.33 21.08 -4.07
N LYS A 33 3.55 21.15 -2.98
CA LYS A 33 2.40 22.05 -2.91
C LYS A 33 2.78 23.52 -3.05
N GLN A 34 3.87 23.95 -2.43
CA GLN A 34 4.36 25.33 -2.53
C GLN A 34 4.76 25.69 -3.97
N VAL A 35 5.35 24.77 -4.71
CA VAL A 35 5.83 24.99 -6.08
C VAL A 35 4.71 24.86 -7.11
N THR A 36 3.87 23.84 -6.97
CA THR A 36 2.88 23.48 -8.01
C THR A 36 1.48 24.00 -7.73
N GLY A 37 1.20 24.42 -6.48
CA GLY A 37 -0.15 24.76 -6.03
C GLY A 37 -1.08 23.54 -5.84
N LYS A 38 -0.58 22.32 -6.07
CA LYS A 38 -1.34 21.07 -5.93
C LYS A 38 -0.95 20.34 -4.64
N PRO A 39 -1.87 19.64 -3.98
CA PRO A 39 -1.54 18.78 -2.85
C PRO A 39 -0.34 17.87 -3.15
N GLY A 40 0.60 17.82 -2.22
CA GLY A 40 1.79 16.99 -2.39
C GLY A 40 1.53 15.51 -2.11
N PHE A 41 0.56 15.20 -1.24
CA PHE A 41 0.23 13.83 -0.87
C PHE A 41 -1.28 13.65 -0.68
N VAL A 42 -1.79 12.46 -1.00
CA VAL A 42 -3.15 12.04 -0.66
C VAL A 42 -3.10 10.64 -0.06
N LEU A 43 -3.87 10.45 1.03
CA LEU A 43 -4.07 9.14 1.66
C LEU A 43 -5.57 8.87 1.84
N PRO A 44 -6.03 7.62 1.80
CA PRO A 44 -7.40 7.30 2.14
C PRO A 44 -7.64 7.45 3.64
N THR A 45 -8.89 7.70 4.01
CA THR A 45 -9.32 7.93 5.40
C THR A 45 -10.69 7.31 5.69
N ALA A 46 -11.24 6.56 4.75
CA ALA A 46 -12.59 6.02 4.83
C ALA A 46 -12.69 4.63 4.20
N ALA A 47 -13.81 3.94 4.49
CA ALA A 47 -14.17 2.62 3.96
C ALA A 47 -13.09 1.56 4.20
N ASN A 48 -12.53 1.56 5.41
CA ASN A 48 -11.43 0.70 5.91
C ASN A 48 -10.08 0.93 5.21
N SER A 49 -10.04 1.70 4.14
CA SER A 49 -8.82 1.91 3.35
C SER A 49 -7.80 2.79 4.08
N GLY A 50 -8.26 3.75 4.87
CA GLY A 50 -7.39 4.61 5.68
C GLY A 50 -6.70 3.83 6.79
N GLY A 51 -7.48 3.14 7.61
CA GLY A 51 -6.96 2.29 8.68
C GLY A 51 -6.04 1.20 8.15
N TRP A 52 -6.41 0.57 7.03
CA TRP A 52 -5.58 -0.43 6.36
C TRP A 52 -4.19 0.12 5.99
N LEU A 53 -4.12 1.26 5.32
CA LEU A 53 -2.84 1.85 4.93
C LEU A 53 -2.12 2.55 6.09
N PHE A 54 -2.85 3.02 7.10
CA PHE A 54 -2.24 3.59 8.32
C PHE A 54 -1.44 2.56 9.11
N THR A 55 -1.81 1.27 9.05
CA THR A 55 -1.07 0.23 9.78
C THR A 55 0.41 0.21 9.42
N GLN A 56 0.77 0.36 8.15
CA GLN A 56 2.18 0.34 7.74
C GLN A 56 2.96 1.59 8.19
N ILE A 57 2.28 2.74 8.31
CA ILE A 57 2.87 3.93 8.96
C ILE A 57 3.13 3.59 10.42
N ALA A 58 2.09 3.15 11.14
CA ALA A 58 2.13 2.88 12.56
C ALA A 58 3.17 1.80 12.94
N TRP A 59 3.30 0.74 12.15
CA TRP A 59 4.37 -0.25 12.34
C TRP A 59 5.76 0.37 12.22
N GLY A 60 5.94 1.31 11.29
CA GLY A 60 7.19 2.08 11.16
C GLY A 60 7.53 2.89 12.41
N PHE A 61 6.54 3.33 13.17
CA PHE A 61 6.71 3.97 14.47
C PHE A 61 6.90 2.97 15.62
N GLY A 62 6.67 1.68 15.39
CA GLY A 62 6.84 0.62 16.39
C GLY A 62 5.54 0.14 17.04
N VAL A 63 4.41 0.47 16.45
CA VAL A 63 3.09 0.06 16.97
C VAL A 63 2.89 -1.43 16.78
N ASN A 64 2.35 -2.08 17.81
CA ASN A 64 1.72 -3.38 17.72
C ASN A 64 0.25 -3.22 18.09
N PHE A 65 -0.66 -3.52 17.16
CA PHE A 65 -2.08 -3.24 17.36
C PHE A 65 -2.75 -4.19 18.33
N MET A 66 -2.27 -5.44 18.40
CA MET A 66 -2.80 -6.44 19.31
C MET A 66 -1.77 -7.51 19.63
N GLU A 67 -1.91 -8.13 20.78
CA GLU A 67 -1.12 -9.29 21.18
C GLU A 67 -1.98 -10.41 21.73
N LYS A 68 -1.50 -11.65 21.62
CA LYS A 68 -2.14 -12.80 22.22
C LYS A 68 -1.37 -13.22 23.48
N LYS A 69 -2.02 -13.11 24.65
CA LYS A 69 -1.47 -13.51 25.93
C LYS A 69 -2.42 -14.46 26.64
N ASP A 70 -1.92 -15.59 27.11
CA ASP A 70 -2.70 -16.63 27.80
C ASP A 70 -3.96 -17.08 27.01
N GLY A 71 -3.84 -17.16 25.68
CA GLY A 71 -4.92 -17.55 24.79
C GLY A 71 -5.89 -16.42 24.39
N LYS A 72 -5.83 -15.27 25.04
CA LYS A 72 -6.70 -14.11 24.79
C LYS A 72 -6.01 -13.04 23.97
N TRP A 73 -6.76 -12.41 23.07
CA TRP A 73 -6.31 -11.27 22.31
C TRP A 73 -6.56 -9.97 23.07
N THR A 74 -5.56 -9.10 23.08
CA THR A 74 -5.62 -7.80 23.76
C THR A 74 -5.22 -6.70 22.78
N ALA A 75 -6.00 -5.63 22.70
CA ALA A 75 -5.67 -4.43 21.95
C ALA A 75 -4.54 -3.66 22.66
N THR A 76 -3.50 -3.30 21.91
CA THR A 76 -2.25 -2.74 22.49
C THR A 76 -1.79 -1.45 21.80
N PHE A 77 -2.65 -0.73 21.10
CA PHE A 77 -2.23 0.43 20.30
C PHE A 77 -2.44 1.81 20.96
N ASN A 78 -2.84 1.88 22.23
CA ASN A 78 -2.89 3.13 23.00
C ASN A 78 -1.50 3.55 23.54
N THR A 79 -0.46 3.44 22.75
CA THR A 79 0.94 3.68 23.11
C THR A 79 1.45 5.04 22.63
N ASN A 80 2.62 5.46 23.11
CA ASN A 80 3.27 6.69 22.65
C ASN A 80 3.61 6.59 21.14
N GLU A 81 4.06 5.44 20.70
CA GLU A 81 4.40 5.18 19.31
C GLU A 81 3.18 5.37 18.38
N CYS A 82 2.00 4.93 18.81
CA CYS A 82 0.78 5.13 18.03
C CYS A 82 0.32 6.60 18.05
N VAL A 83 0.50 7.28 19.18
CA VAL A 83 0.25 8.75 19.28
C VAL A 83 1.14 9.50 18.31
N GLU A 84 2.44 9.15 18.23
CA GLU A 84 3.37 9.77 17.29
C GLU A 84 2.98 9.50 15.83
N ALA A 85 2.57 8.27 15.51
CA ALA A 85 2.10 7.90 14.18
C ALA A 85 0.82 8.66 13.78
N LEU A 86 -0.14 8.79 14.70
CA LEU A 86 -1.37 9.54 14.44
C LEU A 86 -1.11 11.04 14.37
N GLN A 87 -0.20 11.58 15.22
CA GLN A 87 0.26 12.96 15.16
C GLN A 87 0.94 13.26 13.83
N TYR A 88 1.75 12.35 13.30
CA TYR A 88 2.34 12.49 11.96
C TYR A 88 1.25 12.71 10.89
N VAL A 89 0.19 11.89 10.88
CA VAL A 89 -0.92 12.08 9.93
C VAL A 89 -1.63 13.42 10.14
N LYS A 90 -1.86 13.81 11.39
CA LYS A 90 -2.41 15.14 11.74
C LYS A 90 -1.55 16.27 11.19
N ASP A 91 -0.22 16.13 11.33
CA ASP A 91 0.76 17.11 10.89
C ASP A 91 0.78 17.27 9.35
N LEU A 92 0.50 16.23 8.57
CA LEU A 92 0.39 16.34 7.11
C LEU A 92 -0.61 17.44 6.70
N LYS A 93 -1.71 17.59 7.45
CA LYS A 93 -2.69 18.64 7.18
C LYS A 93 -2.35 19.95 7.85
N TRP A 94 -2.07 19.95 9.15
CA TRP A 94 -2.08 21.17 9.96
C TRP A 94 -0.73 21.85 10.08
N LYS A 95 0.36 21.11 9.93
CA LYS A 95 1.74 21.63 9.95
C LYS A 95 2.32 21.76 8.55
N TYR A 96 2.23 20.71 7.76
CA TYR A 96 2.79 20.67 6.40
C TYR A 96 1.82 21.20 5.35
N ASP A 97 0.52 21.26 5.65
CA ASP A 97 -0.53 21.70 4.71
C ASP A 97 -0.41 21.05 3.33
N CYS A 98 -0.12 19.74 3.28
CA CYS A 98 0.22 19.06 2.05
C CYS A 98 -0.88 18.14 1.49
N LEU A 99 -2.01 18.01 2.22
CA LEU A 99 -3.15 17.18 1.81
C LEU A 99 -4.19 17.97 1.00
N PRO A 100 -5.10 17.29 0.27
CA PRO A 100 -6.32 17.88 -0.29
C PRO A 100 -7.21 18.50 0.81
N SER A 101 -8.09 19.41 0.41
CA SER A 101 -9.08 20.01 1.34
C SER A 101 -10.11 19.00 1.80
N ASP A 102 -10.60 18.15 0.90
CA ASP A 102 -11.47 17.02 1.23
C ASP A 102 -10.65 15.91 1.88
N ILE A 103 -11.05 15.54 3.09
CA ILE A 103 -10.35 14.55 3.90
C ILE A 103 -11.11 13.22 4.01
N ILE A 104 -12.32 13.14 3.52
CA ILE A 104 -13.09 11.88 3.51
C ILE A 104 -12.84 11.20 2.16
N VAL A 105 -11.81 10.37 2.11
CA VAL A 105 -11.29 9.77 0.89
C VAL A 105 -11.26 8.25 1.04
N ASP A 106 -12.02 7.55 0.21
CA ASP A 106 -12.04 6.08 0.18
C ASP A 106 -10.96 5.49 -0.74
N GLY A 107 -10.90 4.15 -0.78
CA GLY A 107 -9.93 3.39 -1.56
C GLY A 107 -10.00 3.59 -3.08
N THR A 108 -11.09 4.14 -3.62
CA THR A 108 -11.23 4.49 -5.04
C THR A 108 -10.87 5.94 -5.28
N ALA A 109 -11.33 6.82 -4.39
CA ALA A 109 -11.15 8.25 -4.54
C ALA A 109 -9.68 8.69 -4.49
N TYR A 110 -8.86 8.13 -3.57
CA TYR A 110 -7.44 8.55 -3.48
C TYR A 110 -6.66 8.21 -4.77
N GLY A 111 -6.91 7.03 -5.36
CA GLY A 111 -6.30 6.63 -6.62
C GLY A 111 -6.73 7.56 -7.79
N LYS A 112 -8.01 7.94 -7.82
CA LYS A 112 -8.53 8.90 -8.80
C LYS A 112 -7.91 10.29 -8.62
N ILE A 113 -7.87 10.81 -7.39
CA ILE A 113 -7.25 12.12 -7.09
C ILE A 113 -5.81 12.15 -7.58
N PHE A 114 -5.02 11.11 -7.28
CA PHE A 114 -3.65 11.00 -7.74
C PHE A 114 -3.58 10.94 -9.27
N ALA A 115 -4.29 10.00 -9.90
CA ALA A 115 -4.21 9.75 -11.34
C ALA A 115 -4.66 10.94 -12.20
N THR A 116 -5.54 11.79 -11.68
CA THR A 116 -6.00 13.02 -12.37
C THR A 116 -5.18 14.28 -12.02
N GLY A 117 -4.04 14.13 -11.35
CA GLY A 117 -3.16 15.23 -10.97
C GLY A 117 -3.71 16.10 -9.83
N GLY A 118 -4.64 15.57 -9.03
CA GLY A 118 -5.16 16.23 -7.84
C GLY A 118 -4.21 16.12 -6.62
N ALA A 119 -3.22 15.24 -6.68
CA ALA A 119 -2.12 15.15 -5.72
C ALA A 119 -0.89 14.55 -6.40
N ALA A 120 0.32 14.87 -5.92
CA ALA A 120 1.57 14.43 -6.52
C ALA A 120 2.00 13.03 -6.10
N MET A 121 1.66 12.61 -4.89
CA MET A 121 2.08 11.33 -4.31
C MET A 121 0.92 10.64 -3.60
N THR A 122 0.97 9.32 -3.58
CA THR A 122 0.02 8.48 -2.85
C THR A 122 0.63 7.10 -2.59
N PHE A 123 -0.10 6.27 -1.84
CA PHE A 123 0.23 4.85 -1.73
C PHE A 123 -0.07 4.11 -3.04
N GLY A 124 0.79 3.17 -3.38
CA GLY A 124 0.64 2.34 -4.58
C GLY A 124 1.16 0.93 -4.39
N SER A 125 0.85 0.08 -5.35
CA SER A 125 1.42 -1.26 -5.48
C SER A 125 1.63 -1.59 -6.95
N GLY A 126 2.60 -2.43 -7.25
CA GLY A 126 2.87 -2.85 -8.64
C GLY A 126 1.64 -3.43 -9.35
N GLY A 127 0.79 -4.15 -8.62
CA GLY A 127 -0.45 -4.70 -9.18
C GLY A 127 -1.62 -3.71 -9.28
N GLY A 128 -1.57 -2.60 -8.54
CA GLY A 128 -2.64 -1.59 -8.53
C GLY A 128 -2.44 -0.46 -9.55
N THR A 129 -1.20 -0.09 -9.82
CA THR A 129 -0.85 1.05 -10.68
C THR A 129 -1.36 0.96 -12.12
N PRO A 130 -1.40 -0.22 -12.79
CA PRO A 130 -1.98 -0.32 -14.13
C PRO A 130 -3.42 0.18 -14.23
N LYS A 131 -4.19 0.05 -13.17
CA LYS A 131 -5.59 0.51 -13.12
C LYS A 131 -5.71 2.03 -13.20
N MET A 132 -4.69 2.79 -12.75
CA MET A 132 -4.69 4.24 -12.80
C MET A 132 -4.60 4.75 -14.24
N VAL A 133 -3.80 4.11 -15.06
CA VAL A 133 -3.69 4.41 -16.50
C VAL A 133 -5.01 4.10 -17.22
N ILE A 134 -5.59 2.89 -16.98
CA ILE A 134 -6.78 2.43 -17.71
C ILE A 134 -8.04 3.19 -17.29
N ASN A 135 -8.24 3.35 -15.97
CA ASN A 135 -9.52 3.83 -15.44
C ASN A 135 -9.61 5.35 -15.42
N TYR A 136 -8.47 6.04 -15.41
CA TYR A 136 -8.41 7.49 -15.21
C TYR A 136 -7.62 8.22 -16.29
N ASP A 137 -7.22 7.52 -17.35
CA ASP A 137 -6.49 8.09 -18.51
C ASP A 137 -5.20 8.82 -18.08
N MET A 138 -4.51 8.28 -17.06
CA MET A 138 -3.23 8.83 -16.61
C MET A 138 -2.15 8.48 -17.63
N ASP A 139 -1.30 9.46 -17.97
CA ASP A 139 -0.12 9.16 -18.77
C ASP A 139 0.79 8.20 -18.00
N LYS A 140 1.10 7.06 -18.61
CA LYS A 140 1.97 6.06 -18.00
C LYS A 140 3.39 6.55 -17.73
N GLU A 141 3.86 7.57 -18.48
CA GLU A 141 5.16 8.19 -18.30
C GLU A 141 5.19 9.14 -17.08
N ASP A 142 4.02 9.63 -16.64
CA ASP A 142 3.90 10.44 -15.44
C ASP A 142 3.83 9.61 -14.15
N LEU A 143 3.72 8.29 -14.28
CA LEU A 143 3.70 7.40 -13.15
C LEU A 143 5.12 6.93 -12.77
N GLY A 144 5.48 7.09 -11.51
CA GLY A 144 6.69 6.55 -10.93
C GLY A 144 6.38 5.87 -9.59
N MET A 145 7.26 4.98 -9.17
CA MET A 145 7.15 4.28 -7.88
C MET A 145 8.49 4.23 -7.18
N VAL A 146 8.44 4.41 -5.87
CA VAL A 146 9.59 4.25 -4.96
C VAL A 146 9.21 3.33 -3.79
N ALA A 147 10.19 2.91 -3.02
CA ALA A 147 9.93 2.11 -1.82
C ALA A 147 9.14 2.91 -0.77
N ILE A 148 8.45 2.20 0.11
CA ILE A 148 7.78 2.85 1.26
C ILE A 148 8.82 3.53 2.16
N PRO A 149 8.55 4.74 2.70
CA PRO A 149 9.47 5.42 3.62
C PRO A 149 9.66 4.64 4.92
N ALA A 150 10.81 4.82 5.58
CA ALA A 150 11.03 4.27 6.90
C ALA A 150 10.32 5.09 7.99
N GLY A 151 9.90 4.43 9.04
CA GLY A 151 9.58 5.07 10.31
C GLY A 151 10.76 5.01 11.29
N PRO A 152 10.64 5.58 12.49
CA PRO A 152 11.70 5.58 13.51
C PRO A 152 12.15 4.19 13.97
N LYS A 153 11.31 3.18 13.78
CA LYS A 153 11.56 1.78 14.21
C LYS A 153 11.76 0.80 13.06
N GLY A 154 11.72 1.28 11.82
CA GLY A 154 11.97 0.45 10.65
C GLY A 154 11.10 0.78 9.47
N ARG A 155 11.27 0.00 8.42
CA ARG A 155 10.54 0.12 7.16
C ARG A 155 9.62 -1.09 7.02
N TYR A 156 8.32 -0.83 6.97
CA TYR A 156 7.31 -1.89 6.91
C TYR A 156 6.41 -1.67 5.70
N ALA A 157 6.19 -2.72 4.95
CA ALA A 157 5.24 -2.72 3.85
C ALA A 157 4.11 -3.72 4.13
N LEU A 158 2.89 -3.25 3.95
CA LEU A 158 1.69 -4.07 4.09
C LEU A 158 1.58 -4.99 2.88
N MET A 159 1.52 -6.29 3.15
CA MET A 159 1.35 -7.33 2.14
C MET A 159 -0.13 -7.67 2.00
N GLY A 160 -0.70 -7.34 0.86
CA GLY A 160 -2.03 -7.77 0.45
C GLY A 160 -1.96 -8.87 -0.60
N GLY A 161 -3.07 -9.58 -0.80
CA GLY A 161 -3.16 -10.62 -1.82
C GLY A 161 -4.41 -11.45 -1.71
N MET A 162 -4.59 -12.37 -2.68
CA MET A 162 -5.63 -13.40 -2.62
C MET A 162 -5.06 -14.68 -2.04
N LEU A 163 -5.80 -15.29 -1.12
CA LEU A 163 -5.50 -16.60 -0.55
C LEU A 163 -6.50 -17.61 -1.08
N ILE A 164 -5.99 -18.77 -1.50
CA ILE A 164 -6.83 -19.91 -1.87
C ILE A 164 -6.93 -20.81 -0.65
N CYS A 165 -8.12 -20.90 -0.09
CA CYS A 165 -8.40 -21.75 1.06
C CYS A 165 -8.96 -23.10 0.60
N ILE A 166 -8.36 -24.18 1.06
CA ILE A 166 -8.86 -25.54 0.84
C ILE A 166 -9.56 -26.00 2.10
N SER A 167 -10.81 -26.47 1.99
CA SER A 167 -11.58 -26.95 3.14
C SER A 167 -10.87 -28.10 3.84
N ASN A 168 -10.82 -28.08 5.17
CA ASN A 168 -10.29 -29.18 5.98
C ASN A 168 -11.14 -30.47 5.92
N LYS A 169 -12.31 -30.40 5.27
CA LYS A 169 -13.17 -31.58 5.01
C LYS A 169 -12.78 -32.33 3.73
N THR A 170 -11.82 -31.82 2.94
CA THR A 170 -11.34 -32.53 1.75
C THR A 170 -10.43 -33.68 2.14
N ASN A 171 -10.58 -34.83 1.45
CA ASN A 171 -9.67 -35.95 1.58
C ASN A 171 -8.40 -35.72 0.72
N GLN A 172 -7.40 -36.60 0.87
CA GLN A 172 -6.10 -36.45 0.19
C GLN A 172 -6.22 -36.46 -1.33
N ASP A 173 -7.14 -37.25 -1.91
CA ASP A 173 -7.29 -37.32 -3.36
C ASP A 173 -7.93 -36.05 -3.92
N GLN A 174 -8.89 -35.48 -3.20
CA GLN A 174 -9.46 -34.17 -3.51
C GLN A 174 -8.40 -33.07 -3.40
N GLN A 175 -7.56 -33.07 -2.36
CA GLN A 175 -6.47 -32.10 -2.22
C GLN A 175 -5.48 -32.22 -3.38
N ARG A 176 -5.05 -33.44 -3.74
CA ARG A 176 -4.17 -33.67 -4.91
C ARG A 176 -4.80 -33.17 -6.20
N ALA A 177 -6.10 -33.41 -6.41
CA ALA A 177 -6.81 -32.92 -7.59
C ALA A 177 -6.85 -31.39 -7.64
N ILE A 178 -7.10 -30.73 -6.49
CA ILE A 178 -7.10 -29.26 -6.38
C ILE A 178 -5.71 -28.71 -6.72
N PHE A 179 -4.63 -29.24 -6.11
CA PHE A 179 -3.26 -28.78 -6.42
C PHE A 179 -2.88 -29.02 -7.88
N LYS A 180 -3.30 -30.15 -8.46
CA LYS A 180 -3.09 -30.42 -9.89
C LYS A 180 -3.86 -29.42 -10.78
N TRP A 181 -5.08 -29.06 -10.39
CA TRP A 181 -5.90 -28.07 -11.12
C TRP A 181 -5.31 -26.66 -11.00
N LEU A 182 -4.85 -26.26 -9.82
CA LEU A 182 -4.23 -24.95 -9.58
C LEU A 182 -2.94 -24.77 -10.39
N ASN A 183 -2.20 -25.84 -10.65
CA ASN A 183 -0.96 -25.86 -11.46
C ASN A 183 -0.02 -24.68 -11.12
N LEU A 184 0.33 -24.53 -9.84
CA LEU A 184 1.01 -23.33 -9.33
C LEU A 184 2.47 -23.19 -9.79
N THR A 185 3.10 -24.25 -10.23
CA THR A 185 4.54 -24.27 -10.54
C THR A 185 4.86 -24.36 -12.03
N ASP A 186 3.98 -24.97 -12.81
CA ASP A 186 4.17 -25.20 -14.23
C ASP A 186 3.22 -24.32 -15.06
N ILE A 187 3.49 -24.19 -16.36
CA ILE A 187 2.67 -23.41 -17.29
C ILE A 187 2.63 -24.09 -18.65
N SER A 188 1.45 -24.42 -19.11
CA SER A 188 1.26 -25.01 -20.45
C SER A 188 1.39 -23.95 -21.56
N GLU A 189 1.67 -24.40 -22.78
CA GLU A 189 1.73 -23.50 -23.95
C GLU A 189 0.39 -22.75 -24.17
N THR A 190 -0.73 -23.42 -23.93
CA THR A 190 -2.06 -22.77 -24.02
C THR A 190 -2.23 -21.66 -23.00
N GLU A 191 -1.76 -21.84 -21.76
CA GLU A 191 -1.79 -20.79 -20.74
C GLU A 191 -0.85 -19.63 -21.10
N LYS A 192 0.34 -19.91 -21.63
CA LYS A 192 1.26 -18.88 -22.12
C LYS A 192 0.63 -18.02 -23.21
N GLU A 193 0.02 -18.64 -24.21
CA GLU A 193 -0.65 -17.92 -25.29
C GLU A 193 -1.88 -17.13 -24.81
N SER A 194 -2.66 -17.69 -23.91
CA SER A 194 -3.77 -16.98 -23.26
C SER A 194 -3.31 -15.76 -22.47
N TYR A 195 -2.21 -15.91 -21.71
CA TYR A 195 -1.60 -14.81 -20.98
C TYR A 195 -1.13 -13.70 -21.93
N LYS A 196 -0.33 -14.03 -22.95
CA LYS A 196 0.16 -13.08 -23.95
C LYS A 196 -0.98 -12.30 -24.60
N THR A 197 -2.02 -13.02 -25.05
CA THR A 197 -3.18 -12.39 -25.67
C THR A 197 -3.91 -11.44 -24.74
N SER A 198 -4.11 -11.82 -23.49
CA SER A 198 -4.76 -10.95 -22.50
C SER A 198 -3.91 -9.72 -22.17
N GLN A 199 -2.60 -9.89 -22.02
CA GLN A 199 -1.69 -8.78 -21.73
C GLN A 199 -1.56 -7.83 -22.93
N GLN A 200 -1.52 -8.37 -24.17
CA GLN A 200 -1.52 -7.51 -25.35
C GLN A 200 -2.75 -6.62 -25.43
N THR A 201 -3.92 -7.16 -25.10
CA THR A 201 -5.16 -6.36 -25.01
C THR A 201 -5.02 -5.20 -24.01
N PHE A 202 -4.30 -5.39 -22.96
CA PHE A 202 -4.02 -4.33 -21.98
C PHE A 202 -3.00 -3.32 -22.50
N ILE A 203 -1.92 -3.79 -23.13
CA ILE A 203 -0.91 -2.91 -23.75
C ILE A 203 -1.55 -2.02 -24.81
N ASP A 204 -2.42 -2.58 -25.64
CA ASP A 204 -3.16 -1.84 -26.68
C ASP A 204 -4.08 -0.76 -26.11
N LYS A 205 -4.47 -0.88 -24.84
CA LYS A 205 -5.21 0.14 -24.08
C LYS A 205 -4.32 1.11 -23.32
N GLY A 206 -3.02 1.08 -23.55
CA GLY A 206 -2.06 2.02 -22.94
C GLY A 206 -1.55 1.62 -21.55
N ILE A 207 -1.79 0.37 -21.11
CA ILE A 207 -1.26 -0.10 -19.81
C ILE A 207 0.26 -0.13 -19.82
N GLN A 208 0.84 0.34 -18.71
CA GLN A 208 2.27 0.21 -18.48
C GLN A 208 2.67 -1.23 -18.15
N VAL A 209 3.82 -1.63 -18.69
CA VAL A 209 4.60 -2.79 -18.27
C VAL A 209 5.93 -2.28 -17.76
N GLY A 210 6.13 -2.30 -16.46
CA GLY A 210 7.34 -1.76 -15.82
C GLY A 210 7.45 -2.13 -14.35
N PRO A 211 6.48 -1.74 -13.50
CA PRO A 211 6.56 -2.12 -12.10
C PRO A 211 6.42 -3.64 -11.92
N ARG A 212 7.28 -4.20 -11.08
CA ARG A 212 7.16 -5.58 -10.66
C ARG A 212 6.07 -5.74 -9.61
N ILE A 213 5.57 -6.97 -9.47
CA ILE A 213 4.79 -7.39 -8.31
C ILE A 213 5.60 -8.40 -7.52
N LEU A 214 5.39 -8.46 -6.21
CA LEU A 214 5.98 -9.52 -5.40
C LEU A 214 5.46 -10.86 -5.91
N SER A 215 6.38 -11.76 -6.25
CA SER A 215 6.00 -13.07 -6.79
C SER A 215 5.31 -13.93 -5.73
N SER A 216 4.21 -14.58 -6.13
CA SER A 216 3.58 -15.65 -5.37
C SER A 216 4.17 -17.03 -5.71
N PHE A 217 5.06 -17.10 -6.67
CA PHE A 217 5.70 -18.32 -7.14
C PHE A 217 7.16 -18.34 -6.73
N THR A 218 7.75 -19.53 -6.65
CA THR A 218 9.20 -19.64 -6.42
C THR A 218 9.94 -19.18 -7.67
N ASP A 219 11.07 -18.50 -7.51
CA ASP A 219 11.89 -17.97 -8.62
C ASP A 219 12.34 -19.06 -9.59
N SER A 220 12.42 -20.33 -9.13
CA SER A 220 12.77 -21.47 -9.95
C SER A 220 11.60 -22.11 -10.70
N SER A 221 10.37 -21.60 -10.54
CA SER A 221 9.23 -22.19 -11.22
C SER A 221 9.20 -21.81 -12.72
N PRO A 222 8.85 -22.73 -13.64
CA PRO A 222 8.68 -22.41 -15.06
C PRO A 222 7.66 -21.29 -15.29
N ARG A 223 6.64 -21.19 -14.46
CA ARG A 223 5.63 -20.15 -14.50
C ARG A 223 6.21 -18.77 -14.19
N GLN A 224 7.02 -18.65 -13.14
CA GLN A 224 7.66 -17.38 -12.80
C GLN A 224 8.67 -16.96 -13.88
N ALA A 225 9.49 -17.90 -14.34
CA ALA A 225 10.46 -17.64 -15.42
C ALA A 225 9.77 -17.10 -16.69
N PHE A 226 8.63 -17.68 -17.07
CA PHE A 226 7.85 -17.17 -18.20
C PHE A 226 7.32 -15.75 -17.99
N TYR A 227 6.81 -15.42 -16.81
CA TYR A 227 6.30 -14.07 -16.53
C TYR A 227 7.41 -13.04 -16.52
N ASP A 228 8.59 -13.36 -15.98
CA ASP A 228 9.73 -12.46 -15.95
C ASP A 228 10.27 -12.20 -17.36
N GLU A 229 10.44 -13.27 -18.16
CA GLU A 229 10.87 -13.15 -19.56
C GLU A 229 9.87 -12.32 -20.39
N TRP A 230 8.57 -12.62 -20.26
CA TRP A 230 7.54 -11.87 -20.98
C TRP A 230 7.57 -10.38 -20.59
N ARG A 231 7.69 -10.08 -19.29
CA ARG A 231 7.77 -8.71 -18.80
C ARG A 231 8.99 -7.98 -19.40
N GLU A 232 10.17 -8.59 -19.35
CA GLU A 232 11.40 -8.00 -19.89
C GLU A 232 11.29 -7.66 -21.38
N GLN A 233 10.62 -8.52 -22.14
CA GLN A 233 10.41 -8.30 -23.58
C GLN A 233 9.37 -7.23 -23.91
N ASN A 234 8.53 -6.86 -22.96
CA ASN A 234 7.37 -5.98 -23.20
C ASN A 234 7.37 -4.70 -22.36
N VAL A 235 8.47 -4.34 -21.71
CA VAL A 235 8.60 -3.06 -20.99
C VAL A 235 8.31 -1.90 -21.94
N ASN A 236 7.38 -1.04 -21.55
CA ASN A 236 6.88 0.05 -22.38
C ASN A 236 6.78 1.40 -21.65
N VAL A 237 7.55 1.55 -20.58
CA VAL A 237 7.66 2.77 -19.76
C VAL A 237 9.13 3.10 -19.52
N ASN A 238 9.41 4.33 -19.06
CA ASN A 238 10.73 4.66 -18.58
C ASN A 238 11.04 3.86 -17.32
N GLU A 239 12.00 2.94 -17.40
CA GLU A 239 12.36 2.05 -16.27
C GLU A 239 12.91 2.82 -15.06
N ALA A 240 13.51 4.00 -15.27
CA ALA A 240 13.97 4.86 -14.18
C ALA A 240 12.82 5.21 -13.22
N ASN A 241 11.60 5.37 -13.73
CA ASN A 241 10.43 5.69 -12.93
C ASN A 241 10.08 4.61 -11.90
N PHE A 242 10.51 3.36 -12.11
CA PHE A 242 10.16 2.20 -11.29
C PHE A 242 11.38 1.50 -10.67
N LYS A 243 12.59 1.96 -11.02
CA LYS A 243 13.83 1.30 -10.59
C LYS A 243 13.90 1.10 -9.08
N LEU A 244 13.70 2.17 -8.32
CA LEU A 244 13.82 2.12 -6.84
C LEU A 244 12.75 1.22 -6.21
N TYR A 245 11.55 1.21 -6.75
CA TYR A 245 10.51 0.26 -6.33
C TYR A 245 10.88 -1.18 -6.67
N ASN A 246 11.30 -1.46 -7.90
CA ASN A 246 11.69 -2.80 -8.34
C ASN A 246 12.85 -3.35 -7.49
N ASP A 247 13.86 -2.51 -7.21
CA ASP A 247 14.99 -2.87 -6.35
C ASP A 247 14.52 -3.17 -4.91
N SER A 248 13.52 -2.46 -4.42
CA SER A 248 13.00 -2.61 -3.06
C SER A 248 12.28 -3.92 -2.79
N LEU A 249 11.83 -4.64 -3.81
CA LEU A 249 11.16 -5.94 -3.65
C LEU A 249 12.07 -7.01 -3.03
N ASN A 250 13.38 -6.84 -3.17
CA ASN A 250 14.40 -7.73 -2.60
C ASN A 250 15.23 -7.05 -1.49
N ASP A 251 14.80 -5.88 -0.99
CA ASP A 251 15.51 -5.16 0.06
C ASP A 251 15.22 -5.80 1.44
N PRO A 252 16.21 -6.43 2.09
CA PRO A 252 16.02 -7.08 3.38
C PRO A 252 15.74 -6.09 4.52
N SER A 253 15.92 -4.79 4.32
CA SER A 253 15.57 -3.76 5.29
C SER A 253 14.06 -3.48 5.35
N ILE A 254 13.29 -3.96 4.38
CA ILE A 254 11.84 -3.81 4.34
C ILE A 254 11.18 -5.06 4.93
N THR A 255 10.48 -4.88 6.02
CA THR A 255 9.71 -5.95 6.66
C THR A 255 8.32 -6.02 6.02
N LEU A 256 8.03 -7.12 5.33
CA LEU A 256 6.68 -7.39 4.83
C LEU A 256 5.81 -7.91 5.99
N ARG A 257 4.65 -7.28 6.20
CA ARG A 257 3.66 -7.72 7.18
C ARG A 257 2.31 -7.98 6.52
N ALA A 258 1.69 -9.09 6.89
CA ALA A 258 0.29 -9.35 6.61
C ALA A 258 -0.60 -8.48 7.51
N GLU A 259 -1.89 -8.46 7.19
CA GLU A 259 -2.91 -7.82 8.03
C GLU A 259 -2.91 -8.36 9.47
N GLU A 260 -3.45 -7.58 10.39
CA GLU A 260 -3.56 -7.99 11.79
C GLU A 260 -4.42 -9.27 11.92
N PRO A 261 -4.06 -10.17 12.84
CA PRO A 261 -4.58 -11.55 12.82
C PRO A 261 -6.04 -11.70 13.27
N ARG A 262 -6.62 -10.69 13.90
CA ARG A 262 -7.99 -10.73 14.42
C ARG A 262 -8.74 -9.43 14.12
N CYS A 263 -9.97 -9.57 13.64
CA CYS A 263 -10.90 -8.46 13.42
C CYS A 263 -10.25 -7.28 12.66
N ALA A 264 -9.39 -7.60 11.68
CA ALA A 264 -8.61 -6.58 10.97
C ALA A 264 -9.49 -5.53 10.30
N GLN A 265 -10.61 -5.95 9.70
CA GLN A 265 -11.51 -5.02 9.03
C GLN A 265 -12.23 -4.08 10.02
N ASP A 266 -12.57 -4.57 11.22
CA ASP A 266 -13.15 -3.76 12.27
C ASP A 266 -12.12 -2.78 12.85
N LEU A 267 -10.87 -3.23 13.03
CA LEU A 267 -9.75 -2.36 13.40
C LEU A 267 -9.57 -1.22 12.39
N TYR A 268 -9.61 -1.52 11.08
CA TYR A 268 -9.44 -0.50 10.06
C TYR A 268 -10.56 0.54 10.08
N GLY A 269 -11.81 0.13 10.32
CA GLY A 269 -12.92 1.05 10.50
C GLY A 269 -12.75 2.00 11.70
N ILE A 270 -12.25 1.48 12.82
CA ILE A 270 -11.91 2.28 14.01
C ILE A 270 -10.78 3.26 13.70
N LEU A 271 -9.72 2.80 13.03
CA LEU A 271 -8.58 3.65 12.65
C LEU A 271 -8.98 4.72 11.63
N ASP A 272 -9.88 4.44 10.69
CA ASP A 272 -10.48 5.47 9.82
C ASP A 272 -11.08 6.60 10.65
N GLY A 273 -11.85 6.25 11.70
CA GLY A 273 -12.42 7.23 12.62
C GLY A 273 -11.36 8.08 13.33
N CYS A 274 -10.24 7.47 13.75
CA CYS A 274 -9.13 8.19 14.37
C CYS A 274 -8.49 9.18 13.37
N LEU A 275 -8.23 8.75 12.13
CA LEU A 275 -7.66 9.59 11.08
C LEU A 275 -8.57 10.77 10.76
N GLN A 276 -9.86 10.53 10.60
CA GLN A 276 -10.85 11.58 10.32
C GLN A 276 -10.90 12.62 11.43
N GLN A 277 -10.92 12.21 12.69
CA GLN A 277 -10.96 13.14 13.83
C GLN A 277 -9.75 14.09 13.83
N VAL A 278 -8.52 13.56 13.69
CA VAL A 278 -7.32 14.40 13.70
C VAL A 278 -7.18 15.27 12.46
N LEU A 279 -7.79 14.88 11.35
CA LEU A 279 -7.79 15.68 10.12
C LEU A 279 -8.95 16.70 10.08
N GLN A 280 -10.01 16.51 10.85
CA GLN A 280 -11.12 17.48 10.96
C GLN A 280 -10.83 18.59 11.98
N ASP A 281 -10.22 18.26 13.09
CA ASP A 281 -9.94 19.20 14.18
C ASP A 281 -8.44 19.34 14.44
N LYS A 282 -7.93 20.56 14.25
CA LYS A 282 -6.55 20.91 14.58
C LYS A 282 -6.20 20.68 16.06
N ASN A 283 -7.17 20.79 16.95
CA ASN A 283 -7.00 20.65 18.40
C ASN A 283 -7.28 19.22 18.90
N ALA A 284 -7.62 18.28 18.01
CA ALA A 284 -7.88 16.89 18.37
C ALA A 284 -6.72 16.29 19.20
N ASP A 285 -7.05 15.66 20.31
CA ASP A 285 -6.07 14.99 21.17
C ASP A 285 -5.85 13.55 20.71
N CYS A 286 -4.70 13.31 20.06
CA CYS A 286 -4.34 11.98 19.55
C CYS A 286 -4.32 10.92 20.64
N ARG A 287 -3.91 11.27 21.88
CA ARG A 287 -3.89 10.34 23.01
C ARG A 287 -5.30 9.90 23.39
N ALA A 288 -6.18 10.86 23.64
CA ALA A 288 -7.56 10.58 24.03
C ALA A 288 -8.31 9.77 22.97
N ILE A 289 -8.11 10.10 21.69
CA ILE A 289 -8.70 9.37 20.56
C ILE A 289 -8.24 7.91 20.54
N LEU A 290 -6.95 7.65 20.73
CA LEU A 290 -6.41 6.29 20.69
C LEU A 290 -6.76 5.49 21.95
N GLU A 291 -6.88 6.11 23.11
CA GLU A 291 -7.35 5.44 24.32
C GLU A 291 -8.80 4.96 24.15
N GLU A 292 -9.68 5.81 23.63
CA GLU A 292 -11.06 5.45 23.33
C GLU A 292 -11.14 4.37 22.24
N ALA A 293 -10.39 4.52 21.14
CA ALA A 293 -10.35 3.57 20.03
C ALA A 293 -9.85 2.19 20.48
N ASN A 294 -8.78 2.12 21.28
CA ASN A 294 -8.23 0.88 21.81
C ASN A 294 -9.22 0.17 22.73
N LYS A 295 -9.89 0.93 23.61
CA LYS A 295 -10.94 0.41 24.49
C LYS A 295 -12.11 -0.13 23.68
N ASN A 296 -12.62 0.64 22.72
CA ASN A 296 -13.75 0.23 21.88
C ASN A 296 -13.43 -1.03 21.08
N PHE A 297 -12.23 -1.12 20.50
CA PHE A 297 -11.79 -2.30 19.78
C PHE A 297 -11.73 -3.53 20.68
N GLN A 298 -11.18 -3.41 21.91
CA GLN A 298 -11.16 -4.49 22.87
C GLN A 298 -12.56 -4.96 23.25
N GLU A 299 -13.44 -4.01 23.62
CA GLU A 299 -14.76 -4.32 24.16
C GLU A 299 -15.72 -4.90 23.12
N GLN A 300 -15.69 -4.37 21.89
CA GLN A 300 -16.66 -4.72 20.85
C GLN A 300 -16.22 -5.90 19.98
N TYR A 301 -14.91 -6.14 19.84
CA TYR A 301 -14.42 -7.09 18.83
C TYR A 301 -13.48 -8.17 19.39
N LEU A 302 -12.66 -7.88 20.40
CA LEU A 302 -11.73 -8.87 20.91
C LEU A 302 -12.26 -9.68 22.09
N ASN A 303 -13.16 -9.13 22.92
CA ASN A 303 -13.73 -9.83 24.07
C ASN A 303 -14.70 -10.95 23.68
N ASP A 304 -15.45 -10.80 22.58
CA ASP A 304 -16.45 -11.77 22.12
C ASP A 304 -15.86 -12.94 21.30
N GLN A 305 -14.54 -12.98 21.12
CA GLN A 305 -13.83 -13.99 20.35
C GLN A 305 -13.32 -15.15 21.22
N GLU A 306 -14.12 -15.64 22.19
CA GLU A 306 -13.90 -16.93 22.79
C GLU A 306 -14.43 -18.02 21.83
N ASN A 307 -13.56 -18.45 20.86
CA ASN A 307 -13.56 -19.81 20.29
C ASN A 307 -12.48 -19.93 19.21
#